data_07d8544e448044a0bb8fd0e3e4ebf41e
#
_entry.id   07d8544e448044a0bb8fd0e3e4ebf41e
#
_cell.length_a   1.000
_cell.length_b   1.000
_cell.length_c   1.000
_cell.angle_alpha   90.00
_cell.angle_beta   90.00
_cell.angle_gamma   90.00
#
_symmetry.space_group_name_H-M   'P 1'
#
loop_
_entity.id
_entity.type
_entity.pdbx_description
1 polymer ?
#
loop_
_entity_poly.entity_id
_entity_poly.type
_entity_poly.pdbx_seq_one_letter_code
_entity_poly.pdbx_strand_id
1 'polypeptide(L)'
;MTFIDYAILISVLFSATVQGIFAKEYFVKAKHSSPVVYSLCTVVFALIFFVISGLGSLDFSPILKYLPYSLAFAAAYGTATCGSKLALKHGPMALGTLFGACSLLIPTVLGIIVLGDEMPSAVRIAGLVVLLVSLAVANLKKEDARITFLWVVFVLMNIIGNGFCSFTQAAQVKFQKGLYGNEFMITSLALVAIILACIAIFGKGQKTQEQSVGFVTYLRESKLWIFGILAGLANGYTNLMVMQLVARNVPQSVIQPTVSAGGLVLTVAAAVLLYKEKQSKAKIISFALGAVSLVLLNI
;
A
#
# COMPACT_ATOMS: atom_id res chain seq x y z
N MET A 1 -17.93 15.63 2.68
CA MET A 1 -18.00 14.17 2.95
C MET A 1 -19.26 13.88 3.76
N THR A 2 -19.95 12.79 3.45
CA THR A 2 -21.11 12.33 4.20
C THR A 2 -20.68 11.43 5.38
N PHE A 3 -21.61 11.13 6.31
CA PHE A 3 -21.36 10.18 7.39
C PHE A 3 -20.91 8.80 6.86
N ILE A 4 -21.48 8.38 5.74
CA ILE A 4 -21.12 7.10 5.09
C ILE A 4 -19.66 7.13 4.60
N ASP A 5 -19.18 8.25 4.06
CA ASP A 5 -17.81 8.38 3.57
C ASP A 5 -16.80 8.26 4.73
N TYR A 6 -17.12 8.86 5.89
CA TYR A 6 -16.30 8.70 7.10
C TYR A 6 -16.32 7.25 7.62
N ALA A 7 -17.47 6.57 7.60
CA ALA A 7 -17.57 5.17 8.02
C ALA A 7 -16.73 4.26 7.11
N ILE A 8 -16.79 4.45 5.79
CA ILE A 8 -15.96 3.73 4.82
C ILE A 8 -14.49 4.03 5.09
N LEU A 9 -14.11 5.29 5.29
CA LEU A 9 -12.72 5.69 5.51
C LEU A 9 -12.15 5.04 6.79
N ILE A 10 -12.92 5.03 7.87
CA ILE A 10 -12.55 4.35 9.12
C ILE A 10 -12.37 2.85 8.87
N SER A 11 -13.26 2.20 8.14
CA SER A 11 -13.13 0.77 7.81
C SER A 11 -11.85 0.48 6.98
N VAL A 12 -11.48 1.37 6.06
CA VAL A 12 -10.23 1.31 5.30
C VAL A 12 -9.02 1.41 6.22
N LEU A 13 -9.03 2.33 7.20
CA LEU A 13 -7.95 2.49 8.18
C LEU A 13 -7.72 1.21 8.99
N PHE A 14 -8.80 0.62 9.50
CA PHE A 14 -8.70 -0.64 10.24
C PHE A 14 -8.19 -1.78 9.36
N SER A 15 -8.74 -1.94 8.17
CA SER A 15 -8.34 -3.00 7.25
C SER A 15 -6.87 -2.87 6.82
N ALA A 16 -6.41 -1.66 6.49
CA ALA A 16 -5.01 -1.40 6.14
C ALA A 16 -4.06 -1.68 7.32
N THR A 17 -4.46 -1.32 8.55
CA THR A 17 -3.69 -1.61 9.77
C THR A 17 -3.59 -3.12 10.02
N VAL A 18 -4.68 -3.84 9.85
CA VAL A 18 -4.75 -5.30 10.00
C VAL A 18 -3.82 -6.00 9.01
N GLN A 19 -3.73 -5.52 7.76
CA GLN A 19 -2.75 -6.02 6.79
C GLN A 19 -1.31 -5.88 7.30
N GLY A 20 -0.97 -4.71 7.87
CA GLY A 20 0.34 -4.46 8.46
C GLY A 20 0.67 -5.38 9.63
N ILE A 21 -0.32 -5.65 10.49
CA ILE A 21 -0.20 -6.58 11.63
C ILE A 21 0.06 -8.00 11.12
N PHE A 22 -0.71 -8.48 10.16
CA PHE A 22 -0.52 -9.83 9.60
C PHE A 22 0.82 -9.97 8.87
N ALA A 23 1.27 -8.93 8.17
CA ALA A 23 2.60 -8.92 7.58
C ALA A 23 3.68 -9.06 8.66
N LYS A 24 3.60 -8.27 9.74
CA LYS A 24 4.55 -8.36 10.86
C LYS A 24 4.54 -9.76 11.50
N GLU A 25 3.35 -10.31 11.78
CA GLU A 25 3.18 -11.64 12.34
C GLU A 25 3.81 -12.73 11.46
N TYR A 26 3.65 -12.64 10.14
CA TYR A 26 4.30 -13.55 9.21
C TYR A 26 5.80 -13.46 9.32
N PHE A 27 6.39 -12.27 9.21
CA PHE A 27 7.85 -12.10 9.23
C PHE A 27 8.49 -12.47 10.57
N VAL A 28 7.74 -12.37 11.67
CA VAL A 28 8.23 -12.75 13.01
C VAL A 28 8.08 -14.26 13.26
N LYS A 29 6.96 -14.87 12.81
CA LYS A 29 6.60 -16.26 13.17
C LYS A 29 6.96 -17.31 12.12
N ALA A 30 7.24 -16.93 10.87
CA ALA A 30 7.63 -17.85 9.83
C ALA A 30 9.11 -18.26 9.98
N LYS A 31 9.38 -19.55 9.87
CA LYS A 31 10.75 -20.09 9.88
C LYS A 31 11.52 -19.64 8.62
N HIS A 32 10.82 -19.64 7.48
CA HIS A 32 11.34 -19.16 6.21
C HIS A 32 10.39 -18.08 5.68
N SER A 33 10.86 -16.84 5.59
CA SER A 33 10.05 -15.72 5.13
C SER A 33 10.61 -15.09 3.86
N SER A 34 9.72 -14.76 2.91
CA SER A 34 10.06 -14.04 1.69
C SER A 34 9.01 -12.95 1.42
N PRO A 35 9.44 -11.68 1.30
CA PRO A 35 8.52 -10.59 0.98
C PRO A 35 7.80 -10.78 -0.37
N VAL A 36 8.48 -11.38 -1.37
CA VAL A 36 7.87 -11.64 -2.68
C VAL A 36 6.77 -12.68 -2.59
N VAL A 37 7.07 -13.81 -1.93
CA VAL A 37 6.11 -14.91 -1.83
C VAL A 37 4.92 -14.50 -0.95
N TYR A 38 5.16 -13.73 0.11
CA TYR A 38 4.09 -13.16 0.92
C TYR A 38 3.22 -12.20 0.10
N SER A 39 3.83 -11.30 -0.68
CA SER A 39 3.08 -10.39 -1.56
C SER A 39 2.29 -11.15 -2.63
N LEU A 40 2.87 -12.21 -3.21
CA LEU A 40 2.16 -13.07 -4.17
C LEU A 40 0.92 -13.70 -3.52
N CYS A 41 1.07 -14.29 -2.33
CA CYS A 41 -0.04 -14.88 -1.59
C CYS A 41 -1.13 -13.84 -1.31
N THR A 42 -0.75 -12.65 -0.81
CA THR A 42 -1.67 -11.54 -0.54
C THR A 42 -2.42 -11.10 -1.80
N VAL A 43 -1.73 -10.95 -2.94
CA VAL A 43 -2.33 -10.55 -4.22
C VAL A 43 -3.31 -11.61 -4.74
N VAL A 44 -2.96 -12.89 -4.65
CA VAL A 44 -3.85 -13.98 -5.07
C VAL A 44 -5.14 -14.00 -4.26
N PHE A 45 -5.07 -13.82 -2.93
CA PHE A 45 -6.28 -13.79 -2.11
C PHE A 45 -7.07 -12.49 -2.23
N ALA A 46 -6.42 -11.36 -2.54
CA ALA A 46 -7.13 -10.14 -2.94
C ALA A 46 -7.85 -10.33 -4.28
N LEU A 47 -7.25 -11.02 -5.26
CA LEU A 47 -7.89 -11.38 -6.51
C LEU A 47 -9.12 -12.26 -6.27
N ILE A 48 -9.00 -13.32 -5.46
CA ILE A 48 -10.12 -14.18 -5.08
C ILE A 48 -11.24 -13.36 -4.43
N PHE A 49 -10.90 -12.41 -3.55
CA PHE A 49 -11.87 -11.50 -2.95
C PHE A 49 -12.67 -10.73 -4.01
N PHE A 50 -12.00 -10.15 -5.03
CA PHE A 50 -12.69 -9.42 -6.11
C PHE A 50 -13.53 -10.34 -7.01
N VAL A 51 -13.08 -11.57 -7.26
CA VAL A 51 -13.91 -12.55 -7.98
C VAL A 51 -15.18 -12.86 -7.20
N ILE A 52 -15.07 -13.10 -5.89
CA ILE A 52 -16.23 -13.39 -5.03
C ILE A 52 -17.16 -12.18 -4.92
N SER A 53 -16.60 -10.97 -4.72
CA SER A 53 -17.40 -9.75 -4.58
C SER A 53 -18.12 -9.35 -5.87
N GLY A 54 -17.61 -9.76 -7.03
CA GLY A 54 -18.20 -9.52 -8.34
C GLY A 54 -19.10 -10.65 -8.86
N LEU A 55 -19.26 -11.76 -8.12
CA LEU A 55 -20.06 -12.90 -8.59
C LEU A 55 -21.48 -12.46 -9.02
N GLY A 56 -21.84 -12.82 -10.23
CA GLY A 56 -23.15 -12.48 -10.83
C GLY A 56 -23.24 -11.11 -11.52
N SER A 57 -22.18 -10.26 -11.42
CA SER A 57 -22.15 -8.94 -12.06
C SER A 57 -20.93 -8.73 -12.97
N LEU A 58 -20.03 -9.70 -13.08
CA LEU A 58 -18.80 -9.57 -13.89
C LEU A 58 -19.12 -9.59 -15.38
N ASP A 59 -18.63 -8.57 -16.08
CA ASP A 59 -18.69 -8.48 -17.54
C ASP A 59 -17.31 -8.13 -18.12
N PHE A 60 -16.63 -9.13 -18.66
CA PHE A 60 -15.34 -8.97 -19.31
C PHE A 60 -15.41 -8.58 -20.79
N SER A 61 -16.61 -8.47 -21.36
CA SER A 61 -16.78 -8.10 -22.79
C SER A 61 -16.11 -6.77 -23.13
N PRO A 62 -16.24 -5.68 -22.32
CA PRO A 62 -15.62 -4.41 -22.65
C PRO A 62 -14.17 -4.28 -22.14
N ILE A 63 -13.38 -5.35 -22.24
CA ILE A 63 -12.00 -5.40 -21.71
C ILE A 63 -11.14 -4.22 -22.14
N LEU A 64 -11.30 -3.72 -23.35
CA LEU A 64 -10.54 -2.59 -23.89
C LEU A 64 -10.75 -1.28 -23.10
N LYS A 65 -11.88 -1.15 -22.37
CA LYS A 65 -12.18 0.05 -21.59
C LYS A 65 -11.35 0.13 -20.30
N TYR A 66 -11.01 -1.00 -19.69
CA TYR A 66 -10.28 -1.03 -18.42
C TYR A 66 -8.88 -1.65 -18.53
N LEU A 67 -8.57 -2.39 -19.60
CA LEU A 67 -7.26 -3.01 -19.81
C LEU A 67 -6.08 -2.01 -19.76
N PRO A 68 -6.16 -0.81 -20.35
CA PRO A 68 -5.06 0.16 -20.24
C PRO A 68 -4.74 0.52 -18.77
N TYR A 69 -5.78 0.69 -17.95
CA TYR A 69 -5.62 0.96 -16.52
C TYR A 69 -5.04 -0.25 -15.79
N SER A 70 -5.47 -1.47 -16.15
CA SER A 70 -4.96 -2.69 -15.56
C SER A 70 -3.48 -2.92 -15.85
N LEU A 71 -3.04 -2.65 -17.09
CA LEU A 71 -1.65 -2.72 -17.49
C LEU A 71 -0.80 -1.66 -16.76
N ALA A 72 -1.30 -0.42 -16.71
CA ALA A 72 -0.63 0.67 -16.01
C ALA A 72 -0.50 0.37 -14.50
N PHE A 73 -1.55 -0.14 -13.87
CA PHE A 73 -1.53 -0.56 -12.47
C PHE A 73 -0.51 -1.68 -12.24
N ALA A 74 -0.51 -2.72 -13.07
CA ALA A 74 0.41 -3.85 -12.92
C ALA A 74 1.87 -3.43 -13.13
N ALA A 75 2.15 -2.58 -14.10
CA ALA A 75 3.48 -2.02 -14.33
C ALA A 75 3.94 -1.15 -13.15
N ALA A 76 3.06 -0.29 -12.64
CA ALA A 76 3.32 0.56 -11.48
C ALA A 76 3.59 -0.29 -10.23
N TYR A 77 2.79 -1.32 -9.97
CA TYR A 77 2.98 -2.25 -8.85
C TYR A 77 4.30 -3.02 -8.95
N GLY A 78 4.63 -3.52 -10.13
CA GLY A 78 5.91 -4.18 -10.40
C GLY A 78 7.10 -3.25 -10.12
N THR A 79 7.03 -2.02 -10.62
CA THR A 79 8.04 -0.97 -10.40
C THR A 79 8.19 -0.65 -8.90
N ALA A 80 7.08 -0.47 -8.18
CA ALA A 80 7.08 -0.24 -6.73
C ALA A 80 7.74 -1.38 -5.98
N THR A 81 7.35 -2.61 -6.30
CA THR A 81 7.84 -3.82 -5.64
C THR A 81 9.34 -4.02 -5.88
N CYS A 82 9.80 -3.85 -7.13
CA CYS A 82 11.23 -3.91 -7.46
C CYS A 82 12.01 -2.79 -6.78
N GLY A 83 11.52 -1.55 -6.87
CA GLY A 83 12.13 -0.38 -6.27
C GLY A 83 12.29 -0.53 -4.75
N SER A 84 11.24 -0.93 -4.06
CA SER A 84 11.27 -1.17 -2.61
C SER A 84 12.33 -2.19 -2.20
N LYS A 85 12.39 -3.34 -2.87
CA LYS A 85 13.35 -4.41 -2.54
C LYS A 85 14.79 -4.04 -2.85
N LEU A 86 15.01 -3.39 -3.99
CA LEU A 86 16.35 -2.96 -4.37
C LEU A 86 16.83 -1.81 -3.48
N ALA A 87 15.95 -0.92 -3.06
CA ALA A 87 16.28 0.12 -2.09
C ALA A 87 16.71 -0.48 -0.74
N LEU A 88 16.00 -1.49 -0.22
CA LEU A 88 16.37 -2.19 1.00
C LEU A 88 17.75 -2.86 0.92
N LYS A 89 18.14 -3.32 -0.27
CA LYS A 89 19.43 -3.96 -0.49
C LYS A 89 20.60 -2.98 -0.55
N HIS A 90 20.37 -1.75 -1.01
CA HIS A 90 21.44 -0.82 -1.40
C HIS A 90 21.60 0.38 -0.45
N GLY A 91 20.78 0.51 0.59
CA GLY A 91 20.88 1.63 1.51
C GLY A 91 19.97 1.53 2.74
N PRO A 92 19.81 2.64 3.48
CA PRO A 92 19.16 2.65 4.77
C PRO A 92 17.66 2.36 4.67
N MET A 93 17.19 1.36 5.41
CA MET A 93 15.80 0.91 5.41
C MET A 93 14.84 2.00 5.91
N ALA A 94 15.20 2.69 7.00
CA ALA A 94 14.34 3.70 7.61
C ALA A 94 14.08 4.88 6.66
N LEU A 95 15.12 5.35 5.95
CA LEU A 95 14.95 6.39 4.95
C LEU A 95 14.17 5.90 3.72
N GLY A 96 14.38 4.63 3.30
CA GLY A 96 13.61 4.03 2.20
C GLY A 96 12.12 3.97 2.50
N THR A 97 11.71 3.63 3.72
CA THR A 97 10.30 3.61 4.14
C THR A 97 9.72 5.01 4.27
N LEU A 98 10.50 5.98 4.78
CA LEU A 98 10.09 7.37 4.84
C LEU A 98 9.80 7.94 3.46
N PHE A 99 10.76 7.83 2.55
CA PHE A 99 10.56 8.33 1.18
C PHE A 99 9.46 7.55 0.44
N GLY A 100 9.34 6.23 0.68
CA GLY A 100 8.23 5.45 0.14
C GLY A 100 6.85 5.99 0.55
N ALA A 101 6.71 6.53 1.76
CA ALA A 101 5.49 7.17 2.21
C ALA A 101 5.16 8.47 1.45
N CYS A 102 6.15 9.14 0.85
CA CYS A 102 5.91 10.30 -0.01
C CYS A 102 5.16 9.95 -1.30
N SER A 103 4.98 8.65 -1.62
CA SER A 103 4.17 8.22 -2.76
C SER A 103 2.74 8.74 -2.74
N LEU A 104 2.20 9.06 -1.57
CA LEU A 104 0.87 9.65 -1.41
C LEU A 104 0.72 11.02 -2.11
N LEU A 105 1.83 11.74 -2.35
CA LEU A 105 1.80 13.02 -3.05
C LEU A 105 1.40 12.87 -4.52
N ILE A 106 1.77 11.78 -5.17
CA ILE A 106 1.49 11.54 -6.58
C ILE A 106 -0.02 11.48 -6.85
N PRO A 107 -0.81 10.59 -6.21
CA PRO A 107 -2.26 10.56 -6.44
C PRO A 107 -2.95 11.84 -5.96
N THR A 108 -2.41 12.54 -4.95
CA THR A 108 -2.93 13.84 -4.51
C THR A 108 -2.77 14.89 -5.60
N VAL A 109 -1.57 15.06 -6.15
CA VAL A 109 -1.27 16.07 -7.18
C VAL A 109 -1.96 15.70 -8.51
N LEU A 110 -1.84 14.46 -8.95
CA LEU A 110 -2.48 14.00 -10.19
C LEU A 110 -4.02 13.96 -10.06
N GLY A 111 -4.55 13.75 -8.85
CA GLY A 111 -5.97 13.87 -8.57
C GLY A 111 -6.50 15.26 -8.90
N ILE A 112 -5.78 16.30 -8.49
CA ILE A 112 -6.13 17.68 -8.78
C ILE A 112 -5.98 17.99 -10.28
N ILE A 113 -4.83 17.67 -10.88
CA ILE A 113 -4.49 18.08 -12.24
C ILE A 113 -5.27 17.28 -13.30
N VAL A 114 -5.42 15.96 -13.10
CA VAL A 114 -5.93 15.04 -14.12
C VAL A 114 -7.37 14.62 -13.84
N LEU A 115 -7.70 14.35 -12.57
CA LEU A 115 -9.03 13.88 -12.19
C LEU A 115 -9.99 15.02 -11.89
N GLY A 116 -9.52 16.27 -11.84
CA GLY A 116 -10.34 17.43 -11.51
C GLY A 116 -10.83 17.42 -10.06
N ASP A 117 -10.04 16.86 -9.14
CA ASP A 117 -10.32 16.93 -7.72
C ASP A 117 -10.20 18.38 -7.24
N GLU A 118 -10.99 18.75 -6.25
CA GLU A 118 -10.91 20.09 -5.65
C GLU A 118 -9.54 20.36 -5.03
N MET A 119 -9.07 21.59 -5.17
CA MET A 119 -7.85 22.04 -4.49
C MET A 119 -8.04 21.91 -2.98
N PRO A 120 -7.10 21.28 -2.27
CA PRO A 120 -7.19 21.18 -0.83
C PRO A 120 -7.12 22.55 -0.18
N SER A 121 -7.91 22.78 0.87
CA SER A 121 -7.85 23.98 1.67
C SER A 121 -6.45 24.18 2.29
N ALA A 122 -6.11 25.41 2.68
CA ALA A 122 -4.84 25.69 3.37
C ALA A 122 -4.67 24.82 4.63
N VAL A 123 -5.76 24.50 5.32
CA VAL A 123 -5.76 23.62 6.50
C VAL A 123 -5.36 22.18 6.12
N ARG A 124 -5.89 21.65 5.01
CA ARG A 124 -5.53 20.32 4.50
C ARG A 124 -4.09 20.25 4.02
N ILE A 125 -3.60 21.31 3.38
CA ILE A 125 -2.18 21.43 3.00
C ILE A 125 -1.30 21.41 4.25
N ALA A 126 -1.64 22.16 5.29
CA ALA A 126 -0.94 22.12 6.57
C ALA A 126 -0.97 20.71 7.19
N GLY A 127 -2.13 20.03 7.14
CA GLY A 127 -2.28 18.65 7.57
C GLY A 127 -1.34 17.69 6.83
N LEU A 128 -1.20 17.85 5.50
CA LEU A 128 -0.28 17.07 4.68
C LEU A 128 1.19 17.31 5.08
N VAL A 129 1.58 18.55 5.31
CA VAL A 129 2.94 18.90 5.77
C VAL A 129 3.20 18.27 7.14
N VAL A 130 2.26 18.38 8.08
CA VAL A 130 2.38 17.78 9.42
C VAL A 130 2.50 16.26 9.31
N LEU A 131 1.78 15.61 8.39
CA LEU A 131 1.91 14.17 8.12
C LEU A 131 3.31 13.81 7.65
N LEU A 132 3.87 14.54 6.69
CA LEU A 132 5.22 14.28 6.19
C LEU A 132 6.27 14.45 7.28
N VAL A 133 6.13 15.48 8.13
CA VAL A 133 7.00 15.69 9.31
C VAL A 133 6.83 14.53 10.30
N SER A 134 5.60 14.08 10.56
CA SER A 134 5.31 12.93 11.41
C SER A 134 6.02 11.66 10.93
N LEU A 135 5.89 11.34 9.63
CA LEU A 135 6.55 10.20 9.01
C LEU A 135 8.09 10.32 9.07
N ALA A 136 8.63 11.52 8.88
CA ALA A 136 10.06 11.78 9.03
C ALA A 136 10.53 11.48 10.45
N VAL A 137 9.84 12.01 11.46
CA VAL A 137 10.17 11.79 12.88
C VAL A 137 10.06 10.32 13.27
N ALA A 138 9.05 9.58 12.76
CA ALA A 138 8.89 8.15 13.01
C ALA A 138 10.09 7.32 12.56
N ASN A 139 10.74 7.74 11.48
CA ASN A 139 11.81 7.00 10.81
C ASN A 139 13.22 7.56 11.12
N LEU A 140 13.34 8.54 12.02
CA LEU A 140 14.64 9.08 12.46
C LEU A 140 15.38 8.04 13.30
N LYS A 141 15.95 7.03 12.66
CA LYS A 141 17.00 6.19 13.24
C LYS A 141 18.32 6.58 12.59
N LYS A 142 19.38 6.72 13.41
CA LYS A 142 20.74 6.79 12.89
C LYS A 142 21.07 5.42 12.28
N GLU A 143 21.04 5.34 10.97
CA GLU A 143 21.61 4.24 10.21
C GLU A 143 22.93 4.74 9.59
N ASP A 144 24.04 4.06 9.87
CA ASP A 144 25.37 4.43 9.32
C ASP A 144 25.53 4.02 7.83
N ALA A 145 24.44 3.59 7.19
CA ALA A 145 24.44 3.17 5.80
C ALA A 145 24.58 4.38 4.84
N ARG A 146 25.54 4.29 3.92
CA ARG A 146 25.79 5.33 2.93
C ARG A 146 24.63 5.40 1.90
N ILE A 147 24.16 6.61 1.64
CA ILE A 147 23.22 6.88 0.55
C ILE A 147 24.00 6.84 -0.76
N THR A 148 23.68 5.88 -1.64
CA THR A 148 24.24 5.79 -2.99
C THR A 148 23.28 6.33 -4.02
N PHE A 149 23.78 6.80 -5.17
CA PHE A 149 22.91 7.21 -6.29
C PHE A 149 21.92 6.12 -6.72
N LEU A 150 22.40 4.87 -6.75
CA LEU A 150 21.56 3.72 -7.12
C LEU A 150 20.42 3.51 -6.10
N TRP A 151 20.67 3.72 -4.82
CA TRP A 151 19.63 3.67 -3.79
C TRP A 151 18.55 4.73 -4.03
N VAL A 152 18.94 5.97 -4.36
CA VAL A 152 18.00 7.05 -4.69
C VAL A 152 17.11 6.67 -5.87
N VAL A 153 17.67 6.10 -6.94
CA VAL A 153 16.89 5.62 -8.09
C VAL A 153 15.86 4.57 -7.67
N PHE A 154 16.24 3.60 -6.84
CA PHE A 154 15.30 2.57 -6.37
C PHE A 154 14.21 3.12 -5.45
N VAL A 155 14.53 4.09 -4.61
CA VAL A 155 13.55 4.79 -3.79
C VAL A 155 12.56 5.57 -4.67
N LEU A 156 13.04 6.27 -5.69
CA LEU A 156 12.17 6.94 -6.66
C LEU A 156 11.28 5.97 -7.42
N MET A 157 11.79 4.81 -7.84
CA MET A 157 10.96 3.75 -8.44
C MET A 157 9.85 3.30 -7.50
N ASN A 158 10.14 3.15 -6.20
CA ASN A 158 9.14 2.80 -5.20
C ASN A 158 8.08 3.90 -5.04
N ILE A 159 8.49 5.17 -4.92
CA ILE A 159 7.59 6.32 -4.79
C ILE A 159 6.66 6.42 -6.01
N ILE A 160 7.25 6.43 -7.20
CA ILE A 160 6.54 6.57 -8.47
C ILE A 160 5.58 5.39 -8.65
N GLY A 161 6.05 4.17 -8.46
CA GLY A 161 5.25 2.97 -8.62
C GLY A 161 4.04 2.95 -7.69
N ASN A 162 4.22 3.15 -6.38
CA ASN A 162 3.10 3.17 -5.42
C ASN A 162 2.12 4.31 -5.69
N GLY A 163 2.63 5.50 -6.01
CA GLY A 163 1.79 6.66 -6.32
C GLY A 163 0.95 6.44 -7.58
N PHE A 164 1.55 5.89 -8.64
CA PHE A 164 0.83 5.57 -9.86
C PHE A 164 -0.16 4.41 -9.70
N CYS A 165 0.07 3.43 -8.82
CA CYS A 165 -0.93 2.43 -8.48
C CYS A 165 -2.21 3.09 -7.96
N SER A 166 -2.10 3.94 -6.94
CA SER A 166 -3.23 4.63 -6.34
C SER A 166 -3.91 5.58 -7.33
N PHE A 167 -3.13 6.32 -8.13
CA PHE A 167 -3.66 7.20 -9.17
C PHE A 167 -4.40 6.43 -10.25
N THR A 168 -3.83 5.34 -10.77
CA THR A 168 -4.45 4.54 -11.84
C THR A 168 -5.78 3.93 -11.40
N GLN A 169 -5.84 3.46 -10.15
CA GLN A 169 -7.09 2.96 -9.55
C GLN A 169 -8.15 4.06 -9.50
N ALA A 170 -7.78 5.25 -9.03
CA ALA A 170 -8.70 6.39 -8.99
C ALA A 170 -9.13 6.87 -10.38
N ALA A 171 -8.20 6.90 -11.33
CA ALA A 171 -8.46 7.27 -12.72
C ALA A 171 -9.44 6.32 -13.39
N GLN A 172 -9.27 5.00 -13.20
CA GLN A 172 -10.20 4.00 -13.71
C GLN A 172 -11.62 4.25 -13.18
N VAL A 173 -11.77 4.40 -11.86
CA VAL A 173 -13.10 4.64 -11.26
C VAL A 173 -13.71 5.92 -11.79
N LYS A 174 -12.95 7.01 -11.87
CA LYS A 174 -13.48 8.32 -12.25
C LYS A 174 -13.82 8.40 -13.74
N PHE A 175 -12.92 7.96 -14.63
CA PHE A 175 -13.15 8.00 -16.07
C PHE A 175 -14.16 6.95 -16.56
N GLN A 176 -14.28 5.81 -15.87
CA GLN A 176 -15.28 4.79 -16.17
C GLN A 176 -16.57 4.96 -15.33
N LYS A 177 -16.72 6.08 -14.60
CA LYS A 177 -17.92 6.41 -13.79
C LYS A 177 -18.30 5.28 -12.81
N GLY A 178 -17.30 4.66 -12.18
CA GLY A 178 -17.48 3.55 -11.25
C GLY A 178 -17.79 2.19 -11.89
N LEU A 179 -17.87 2.12 -13.23
CA LEU A 179 -18.12 0.86 -13.95
C LEU A 179 -16.84 0.01 -14.04
N TYR A 180 -17.00 -1.29 -14.14
CA TYR A 180 -15.93 -2.28 -14.36
C TYR A 180 -14.84 -2.29 -13.28
N GLY A 181 -15.14 -1.86 -12.07
CA GLY A 181 -14.18 -1.79 -10.98
C GLY A 181 -13.66 -3.16 -10.56
N ASN A 182 -14.53 -4.17 -10.46
CA ASN A 182 -14.14 -5.54 -10.12
C ASN A 182 -13.30 -6.17 -11.24
N GLU A 183 -13.73 -6.02 -12.50
CA GLU A 183 -13.02 -6.54 -13.69
C GLU A 183 -11.63 -5.92 -13.83
N PHE A 184 -11.53 -4.61 -13.61
CA PHE A 184 -10.26 -3.89 -13.56
C PHE A 184 -9.33 -4.47 -12.49
N MET A 185 -9.82 -4.64 -11.26
CA MET A 185 -9.01 -5.15 -10.17
C MET A 185 -8.62 -6.63 -10.37
N ILE A 186 -9.55 -7.48 -10.84
CA ILE A 186 -9.26 -8.87 -11.17
C ILE A 186 -8.14 -8.96 -12.23
N THR A 187 -8.28 -8.21 -13.32
CA THR A 187 -7.29 -8.20 -14.41
C THR A 187 -5.94 -7.65 -13.91
N SER A 188 -5.96 -6.55 -13.16
CA SER A 188 -4.76 -5.93 -12.59
C SER A 188 -4.03 -6.88 -11.65
N LEU A 189 -4.74 -7.48 -10.69
CA LEU A 189 -4.17 -8.38 -9.70
C LEU A 189 -3.68 -9.70 -10.33
N ALA A 190 -4.35 -10.18 -11.38
CA ALA A 190 -3.87 -11.34 -12.15
C ALA A 190 -2.52 -11.04 -12.82
N LEU A 191 -2.39 -9.88 -13.47
CA LEU A 191 -1.13 -9.44 -14.07
C LEU A 191 -0.03 -9.26 -13.00
N VAL A 192 -0.36 -8.64 -11.86
CA VAL A 192 0.56 -8.50 -10.74
C VAL A 192 0.99 -9.85 -10.19
N ALA A 193 0.06 -10.81 -10.05
CA ALA A 193 0.36 -12.16 -9.57
C ALA A 193 1.35 -12.87 -10.52
N ILE A 194 1.18 -12.72 -11.84
CA ILE A 194 2.11 -13.25 -12.84
C ILE A 194 3.50 -12.62 -12.66
N ILE A 195 3.60 -11.30 -12.56
CA ILE A 195 4.88 -10.59 -12.34
C ILE A 195 5.55 -11.09 -11.06
N LEU A 196 4.82 -11.17 -9.95
CA LEU A 196 5.37 -11.62 -8.67
C LEU A 196 5.76 -13.10 -8.69
N ALA A 197 4.99 -13.96 -9.37
CA ALA A 197 5.33 -15.36 -9.56
C ALA A 197 6.63 -15.51 -10.38
N CYS A 198 6.77 -14.76 -11.46
CA CYS A 198 8.02 -14.73 -12.23
C CYS A 198 9.21 -14.28 -11.36
N ILE A 199 9.06 -13.22 -10.57
CA ILE A 199 10.11 -12.75 -9.66
C ILE A 199 10.40 -13.80 -8.57
N ALA A 200 9.40 -14.51 -8.06
CA ALA A 200 9.57 -15.53 -7.02
C ALA A 200 10.28 -16.78 -7.54
N ILE A 201 10.01 -17.17 -8.79
CA ILE A 201 10.55 -18.39 -9.41
C ILE A 201 11.94 -18.13 -10.00
N PHE A 202 12.10 -17.05 -10.76
CA PHE A 202 13.32 -16.76 -11.53
C PHE A 202 14.25 -15.76 -10.82
N GLY A 203 13.77 -15.03 -9.80
CA GLY A 203 14.61 -14.16 -9.00
C GLY A 203 15.65 -15.00 -8.26
N LYS A 204 16.95 -14.68 -8.47
CA LYS A 204 18.01 -15.28 -7.66
C LYS A 204 17.66 -15.07 -6.19
N GLY A 205 17.48 -16.19 -5.46
CA GLY A 205 17.04 -16.18 -4.07
C GLY A 205 17.75 -15.11 -3.25
N GLN A 206 17.02 -14.38 -2.44
CA GLN A 206 17.65 -13.48 -1.50
C GLN A 206 18.58 -14.34 -0.64
N LYS A 207 19.89 -14.12 -0.76
CA LYS A 207 20.88 -14.68 0.16
C LYS A 207 20.58 -14.09 1.54
N THR A 208 19.68 -14.69 2.26
CA THR A 208 19.69 -14.65 3.72
C THR A 208 20.89 -15.52 4.12
N GLN A 209 21.68 -15.08 5.04
CA GLN A 209 23.06 -15.44 5.33
C GLN A 209 23.48 -16.93 5.30
N GLU A 210 22.60 -17.91 5.06
CA GLU A 210 23.04 -19.31 5.15
C GLU A 210 22.56 -20.32 4.11
N GLN A 211 21.49 -20.09 3.33
CA GLN A 211 21.12 -21.03 2.26
C GLN A 211 20.16 -20.39 1.23
N SER A 212 20.33 -20.72 -0.06
CA SER A 212 19.35 -20.42 -1.12
C SER A 212 18.11 -21.31 -0.92
N VAL A 213 17.11 -20.79 -0.20
CA VAL A 213 15.87 -21.52 0.04
C VAL A 213 15.01 -21.45 -1.23
N GLY A 214 14.61 -22.61 -1.76
CA GLY A 214 13.79 -22.69 -2.98
C GLY A 214 12.34 -22.19 -2.75
N PHE A 215 11.70 -21.71 -3.82
CA PHE A 215 10.31 -21.22 -3.81
C PHE A 215 9.33 -22.17 -3.10
N VAL A 216 9.46 -23.47 -3.33
CA VAL A 216 8.59 -24.50 -2.74
C VAL A 216 8.67 -24.55 -1.21
N THR A 217 9.84 -24.23 -0.63
CA THR A 217 10.00 -24.23 0.83
C THR A 217 9.18 -23.12 1.48
N TYR A 218 9.10 -21.94 0.84
CA TYR A 218 8.22 -20.85 1.31
C TYR A 218 6.74 -21.25 1.23
N LEU A 219 6.31 -21.97 0.19
CA LEU A 219 4.93 -22.43 0.04
C LEU A 219 4.53 -23.50 1.08
N ARG A 220 5.49 -24.24 1.63
CA ARG A 220 5.24 -25.22 2.71
C ARG A 220 5.07 -24.56 4.08
N GLU A 221 5.36 -23.27 4.20
CA GLU A 221 5.25 -22.54 5.46
C GLU A 221 3.77 -22.25 5.78
N SER A 222 3.22 -22.93 6.81
CA SER A 222 1.82 -22.77 7.21
C SER A 222 1.46 -21.32 7.59
N LYS A 223 2.42 -20.56 8.14
CA LYS A 223 2.24 -19.15 8.50
C LYS A 223 2.01 -18.25 7.28
N LEU A 224 2.58 -18.62 6.12
CA LEU A 224 2.32 -17.93 4.86
C LEU A 224 0.83 -17.94 4.53
N TRP A 225 0.21 -19.11 4.60
CA TRP A 225 -1.20 -19.26 4.24
C TRP A 225 -2.11 -18.55 5.24
N ILE A 226 -1.90 -18.74 6.55
CA ILE A 226 -2.74 -18.10 7.58
C ILE A 226 -2.69 -16.58 7.43
N PHE A 227 -1.50 -15.98 7.47
CA PHE A 227 -1.37 -14.53 7.46
C PHE A 227 -1.52 -13.93 6.06
N GLY A 228 -1.14 -14.66 5.01
CA GLY A 228 -1.29 -14.21 3.64
C GLY A 228 -2.74 -14.18 3.17
N ILE A 229 -3.57 -15.18 3.55
CA ILE A 229 -5.01 -15.20 3.27
C ILE A 229 -5.68 -14.00 3.96
N LEU A 230 -5.47 -13.84 5.26
CA LEU A 230 -6.10 -12.77 6.03
C LEU A 230 -5.67 -11.37 5.51
N ALA A 231 -4.38 -11.20 5.22
CA ALA A 231 -3.89 -9.96 4.64
C ALA A 231 -4.42 -9.72 3.22
N GLY A 232 -4.57 -10.79 2.41
CA GLY A 232 -5.10 -10.70 1.05
C GLY A 232 -6.56 -10.30 1.02
N LEU A 233 -7.40 -10.90 1.86
CA LEU A 233 -8.80 -10.52 2.00
C LEU A 233 -8.94 -9.07 2.49
N ALA A 234 -8.15 -8.67 3.49
CA ALA A 234 -8.12 -7.29 3.97
C ALA A 234 -7.64 -6.32 2.89
N ASN A 235 -6.66 -6.72 2.06
CA ASN A 235 -6.19 -5.92 0.92
C ASN A 235 -7.29 -5.73 -0.13
N GLY A 236 -7.99 -6.81 -0.50
CA GLY A 236 -9.12 -6.76 -1.42
C GLY A 236 -10.21 -5.82 -0.90
N TYR A 237 -10.59 -5.95 0.36
CA TYR A 237 -11.57 -5.06 1.00
C TYR A 237 -11.10 -3.59 1.00
N THR A 238 -9.85 -3.32 1.39
CA THR A 238 -9.29 -1.96 1.38
C THR A 238 -9.40 -1.32 0.00
N ASN A 239 -8.97 -2.03 -1.05
CA ASN A 239 -9.03 -1.52 -2.41
C ASN A 239 -10.47 -1.28 -2.88
N LEU A 240 -11.40 -2.20 -2.58
CA LEU A 240 -12.81 -2.03 -2.91
C LEU A 240 -13.40 -0.78 -2.26
N MET A 241 -13.15 -0.58 -0.97
CA MET A 241 -13.66 0.57 -0.22
C MET A 241 -13.03 1.89 -0.69
N VAL A 242 -11.74 1.91 -1.03
CA VAL A 242 -11.08 3.08 -1.64
C VAL A 242 -11.72 3.42 -2.98
N MET A 243 -12.00 2.43 -3.83
CA MET A 243 -12.70 2.66 -5.10
C MET A 243 -14.11 3.22 -4.89
N GLN A 244 -14.83 2.75 -3.86
CA GLN A 244 -16.14 3.30 -3.50
C GLN A 244 -16.04 4.77 -3.04
N LEU A 245 -15.03 5.15 -2.26
CA LEU A 245 -14.81 6.55 -1.88
C LEU A 245 -14.57 7.43 -3.11
N VAL A 246 -13.75 6.97 -4.06
CA VAL A 246 -13.50 7.68 -5.33
C VAL A 246 -14.77 7.81 -6.15
N ALA A 247 -15.56 6.74 -6.27
CA ALA A 247 -16.86 6.75 -6.98
C ALA A 247 -17.86 7.72 -6.35
N ARG A 248 -17.75 7.96 -5.05
CA ARG A 248 -18.52 8.95 -4.29
C ARG A 248 -17.94 10.37 -4.35
N ASN A 249 -16.96 10.60 -5.23
CA ASN A 249 -16.25 11.87 -5.43
C ASN A 249 -15.47 12.38 -4.19
N VAL A 250 -15.02 11.49 -3.31
CA VAL A 250 -14.08 11.87 -2.27
C VAL A 250 -12.71 12.12 -2.91
N PRO A 251 -12.09 13.30 -2.72
CA PRO A 251 -10.82 13.64 -3.38
C PRO A 251 -9.65 12.76 -2.93
N GLN A 252 -8.73 12.45 -3.85
CA GLN A 252 -7.50 11.71 -3.54
C GLN A 252 -6.63 12.44 -2.52
N SER A 253 -6.68 13.77 -2.50
CA SER A 253 -6.01 14.63 -1.51
C SER A 253 -6.51 14.42 -0.07
N VAL A 254 -7.66 13.78 0.12
CA VAL A 254 -8.21 13.40 1.42
C VAL A 254 -7.96 11.92 1.69
N ILE A 255 -8.29 11.04 0.75
CA ILE A 255 -8.23 9.58 0.94
C ILE A 255 -6.82 9.13 1.32
N GLN A 256 -5.84 9.41 0.47
CA GLN A 256 -4.49 8.87 0.63
C GLN A 256 -3.75 9.40 1.88
N PRO A 257 -3.74 10.71 2.14
CA PRO A 257 -3.13 11.22 3.37
C PRO A 257 -3.83 10.74 4.63
N THR A 258 -5.17 10.66 4.64
CA THR A 258 -5.92 10.17 5.80
C THR A 258 -5.62 8.70 6.08
N VAL A 259 -5.58 7.85 5.04
CA VAL A 259 -5.20 6.44 5.19
C VAL A 259 -3.77 6.30 5.73
N SER A 260 -2.84 7.12 5.25
CA SER A 260 -1.45 7.11 5.72
C SER A 260 -1.32 7.58 7.18
N ALA A 261 -1.97 8.69 7.53
CA ALA A 261 -1.94 9.24 8.90
C ALA A 261 -2.64 8.29 9.90
N GLY A 262 -3.83 7.78 9.54
CA GLY A 262 -4.57 6.85 10.37
C GLY A 262 -3.86 5.51 10.53
N GLY A 263 -3.28 5.00 9.46
CA GLY A 263 -2.44 3.81 9.48
C GLY A 263 -1.26 3.95 10.44
N LEU A 264 -0.57 5.10 10.43
CA LEU A 264 0.50 5.39 11.39
C LEU A 264 -0.02 5.36 12.84
N VAL A 265 -1.11 6.08 13.12
CA VAL A 265 -1.70 6.15 14.45
C VAL A 265 -2.12 4.76 14.94
N LEU A 266 -2.87 4.01 14.13
CA LEU A 266 -3.34 2.68 14.50
C LEU A 266 -2.21 1.66 14.63
N THR A 267 -1.16 1.77 13.80
CA THR A 267 0.01 0.88 13.89
C THR A 267 0.77 1.09 15.19
N VAL A 268 0.97 2.35 15.62
CA VAL A 268 1.63 2.66 16.90
C VAL A 268 0.75 2.21 18.07
N ALA A 269 -0.55 2.43 18.00
CA ALA A 269 -1.49 1.93 19.02
C ALA A 269 -1.44 0.40 19.12
N ALA A 270 -1.46 -0.32 17.99
CA ALA A 270 -1.34 -1.77 17.96
C ALA A 270 0.01 -2.25 18.53
N ALA A 271 1.11 -1.56 18.23
CA ALA A 271 2.44 -1.89 18.79
C ALA A 271 2.47 -1.79 20.30
N VAL A 272 1.79 -0.80 20.89
CA VAL A 272 1.71 -0.63 22.34
C VAL A 272 0.74 -1.64 22.96
N LEU A 273 -0.45 -1.78 22.40
CA LEU A 273 -1.54 -2.56 23.01
C LEU A 273 -1.34 -4.07 22.82
N LEU A 274 -0.97 -4.51 21.60
CA LEU A 274 -0.85 -5.93 21.28
C LEU A 274 0.52 -6.50 21.61
N TYR A 275 1.58 -5.72 21.32
CA TYR A 275 2.96 -6.19 21.46
C TYR A 275 3.67 -5.68 22.70
N LYS A 276 3.03 -4.78 23.48
CA LYS A 276 3.61 -4.15 24.69
C LYS A 276 5.01 -3.54 24.43
N GLU A 277 5.23 -3.08 23.22
CA GLU A 277 6.52 -2.50 22.82
C GLU A 277 6.72 -1.14 23.48
N LYS A 278 7.88 -0.96 24.11
CA LYS A 278 8.31 0.37 24.58
C LYS A 278 8.57 1.28 23.38
N GLN A 279 7.81 2.34 23.26
CA GLN A 279 7.96 3.28 22.16
C GLN A 279 9.08 4.29 22.45
N SER A 280 9.91 4.59 21.43
CA SER A 280 10.87 5.67 21.54
C SER A 280 10.18 7.03 21.59
N LYS A 281 10.84 8.06 22.16
CA LYS A 281 10.32 9.43 22.17
C LYS A 281 9.93 9.92 20.77
N ALA A 282 10.75 9.60 19.77
CA ALA A 282 10.46 9.94 18.36
C ALA A 282 9.13 9.33 17.86
N LYS A 283 8.85 8.05 18.18
CA LYS A 283 7.60 7.40 17.80
C LYS A 283 6.38 8.00 18.51
N ILE A 284 6.53 8.42 19.77
CA ILE A 284 5.44 9.10 20.51
C ILE A 284 5.14 10.47 19.88
N ILE A 285 6.17 11.25 19.57
CA ILE A 285 6.03 12.55 18.88
C ILE A 285 5.38 12.35 17.50
N SER A 286 5.85 11.38 16.74
CA SER A 286 5.27 11.03 15.44
C SER A 286 3.79 10.64 15.56
N PHE A 287 3.42 9.84 16.55
CA PHE A 287 2.01 9.51 16.82
C PHE A 287 1.16 10.75 17.07
N ALA A 288 1.63 11.67 17.93
CA ALA A 288 0.92 12.90 18.24
C ALA A 288 0.76 13.79 16.97
N LEU A 289 1.82 13.94 16.18
CA LEU A 289 1.77 14.66 14.91
C LEU A 289 0.84 13.98 13.89
N GLY A 290 0.86 12.65 13.82
CA GLY A 290 -0.05 11.89 12.97
C GLY A 290 -1.53 12.09 13.36
N ALA A 291 -1.84 12.12 14.65
CA ALA A 291 -3.19 12.41 15.12
C ALA A 291 -3.64 13.85 14.79
N VAL A 292 -2.75 14.85 14.97
CA VAL A 292 -3.01 16.23 14.56
C VAL A 292 -3.24 16.33 13.05
N SER A 293 -2.40 15.66 12.25
CA SER A 293 -2.56 15.60 10.80
C SER A 293 -3.92 15.02 10.38
N LEU A 294 -4.36 13.92 11.02
CA LEU A 294 -5.69 13.34 10.76
C LEU A 294 -6.81 14.36 10.93
N VAL A 295 -6.78 15.14 12.00
CA VAL A 295 -7.79 16.19 12.23
C VAL A 295 -7.73 17.23 11.12
N LEU A 296 -6.55 17.79 10.83
CA LEU A 296 -6.37 18.84 9.82
C LEU A 296 -6.77 18.39 8.40
N LEU A 297 -6.56 17.13 8.05
CA LEU A 297 -6.91 16.60 6.73
C LEU A 297 -8.42 16.41 6.53
N ASN A 298 -9.18 16.32 7.60
CA ASN A 298 -10.63 16.05 7.56
C ASN A 298 -11.51 17.26 7.91
N ILE A 299 -10.89 18.40 8.23
CA ILE A 299 -11.56 19.71 8.31
C ILE A 299 -11.53 20.36 6.93
#